data_bf03041a11e53f1ba872bc096524343e
#
_entry.id   bf03041a11e53f1ba872bc096524343e
#
_cell.length_a   1.000
_cell.length_b   1.000
_cell.length_c   1.000
_cell.angle_alpha   90.00
_cell.angle_beta   90.00
_cell.angle_gamma   90.00
#
_symmetry.space_group_name_H-M   'P 1'
#
loop_
_entity.id
_entity.type
_entity.pdbx_description
1 polymer ?
#
loop_
_entity_poly.entity_id
_entity_poly.type
_entity_poly.pdbx_seq_one_letter_code
_entity_poly.pdbx_strand_id
1 'polypeptide(L)'
;MFQERLYFLLDANIWFGLLIPLYLSVSLYFVYRIGLFRFHYFKEMKYLLFEKRKNNSGITPFQSFSLSMGNRIGIGNIVGVSLAISMGGPGALFWMWLFAFLGMFLAFSEAVLAQLYKCKEKGLYRGGPAYYICRGARMPKVGALYAVIFIALFIVIFNGVHTNILVSLVHTTYSETTSSKILGAISIIILVAIVGNVRWLAHISTVIVSSALFIYLMILLVVVFFNLQAIPAFLGSIFKSAF
;
A
#
# COMPACT_ATOMS: atom_id res chain seq x y z
N MET A 1 7.85 -27.62 17.97
CA MET A 1 6.84 -28.49 17.33
C MET A 1 5.40 -28.19 17.76
N PHE A 2 5.01 -28.27 19.05
CA PHE A 2 3.63 -27.93 19.48
C PHE A 2 3.28 -26.45 19.27
N GLN A 3 4.14 -25.53 19.67
CA GLN A 3 3.95 -24.09 19.45
C GLN A 3 3.86 -23.72 17.96
N GLU A 4 4.71 -24.27 17.13
CA GLU A 4 4.69 -24.02 15.66
C GLU A 4 3.37 -24.52 15.04
N ARG A 5 2.89 -25.69 15.44
CA ARG A 5 1.57 -26.18 14.99
C ARG A 5 0.42 -25.31 15.48
N LEU A 6 0.50 -24.82 16.72
CA LEU A 6 -0.53 -23.92 17.26
C LEU A 6 -0.54 -22.58 16.50
N TYR A 7 0.63 -21.98 16.24
CA TYR A 7 0.74 -20.77 15.43
C TYR A 7 0.20 -20.98 14.02
N PHE A 8 0.56 -22.08 13.37
CA PHE A 8 0.07 -22.40 12.03
C PHE A 8 -1.46 -22.58 12.00
N LEU A 9 -2.04 -23.28 12.97
CA LEU A 9 -3.50 -23.49 13.05
C LEU A 9 -4.23 -22.18 13.35
N LEU A 10 -3.71 -21.33 14.24
CA LEU A 10 -4.31 -20.03 14.53
C LEU A 10 -4.23 -19.11 13.32
N ASP A 11 -3.08 -19.07 12.67
CA ASP A 11 -2.87 -18.27 11.47
C ASP A 11 -3.78 -18.72 10.33
N ALA A 12 -3.83 -20.01 10.03
CA ALA A 12 -4.70 -20.56 9.00
C ALA A 12 -6.20 -20.29 9.29
N ASN A 13 -6.66 -20.48 10.51
CA ASN A 13 -8.05 -20.21 10.87
C ASN A 13 -8.40 -18.73 10.80
N ILE A 14 -7.50 -17.83 11.19
CA ILE A 14 -7.74 -16.39 11.10
C ILE A 14 -7.78 -15.96 9.62
N TRP A 15 -6.83 -16.41 8.82
CA TRP A 15 -6.78 -16.03 7.42
C TRP A 15 -7.93 -16.63 6.60
N PHE A 16 -8.09 -17.95 6.61
CA PHE A 16 -9.08 -18.63 5.79
C PHE A 16 -10.49 -18.60 6.39
N GLY A 17 -10.61 -18.63 7.72
CA GLY A 17 -11.90 -18.64 8.39
C GLY A 17 -12.53 -17.25 8.56
N LEU A 18 -11.71 -16.20 8.71
CA LEU A 18 -12.22 -14.87 9.02
C LEU A 18 -11.83 -13.81 7.97
N LEU A 19 -10.53 -13.61 7.75
CA LEU A 19 -10.08 -12.44 6.99
C LEU A 19 -10.41 -12.52 5.50
N ILE A 20 -10.17 -13.66 4.85
CA ILE A 20 -10.48 -13.84 3.43
C ILE A 20 -11.99 -13.79 3.16
N PRO A 21 -12.87 -14.52 3.90
CA PRO A 21 -14.31 -14.41 3.70
C PRO A 21 -14.85 -12.99 3.97
N LEU A 22 -14.35 -12.32 5.00
CA LEU A 22 -14.72 -10.94 5.30
C LEU A 22 -14.29 -10.00 4.17
N TYR A 23 -13.04 -10.11 3.72
CA TYR A 23 -12.53 -9.32 2.61
C TYR A 23 -13.35 -9.51 1.34
N LEU A 24 -13.64 -10.76 0.96
CA LEU A 24 -14.43 -11.09 -0.22
C LEU A 24 -15.87 -10.56 -0.10
N SER A 25 -16.53 -10.78 1.04
CA SER A 25 -17.90 -10.32 1.25
C SER A 25 -18.03 -8.81 1.15
N VAL A 26 -17.14 -8.08 1.81
CA VAL A 26 -17.16 -6.61 1.80
C VAL A 26 -16.76 -6.07 0.43
N SER A 27 -15.77 -6.68 -0.23
CA SER A 27 -15.36 -6.29 -1.58
C SER A 27 -16.48 -6.50 -2.59
N LEU A 28 -17.14 -7.65 -2.59
CA LEU A 28 -18.28 -7.95 -3.47
C LEU A 28 -19.47 -7.03 -3.21
N TYR A 29 -19.74 -6.70 -1.93
CA TYR A 29 -20.76 -5.71 -1.60
C TYR A 29 -20.47 -4.36 -2.25
N PHE A 30 -19.22 -3.86 -2.17
CA PHE A 30 -18.85 -2.60 -2.81
C PHE A 30 -18.80 -2.67 -4.32
N VAL A 31 -18.39 -3.79 -4.92
CA VAL A 31 -18.51 -4.04 -6.36
C VAL A 31 -19.96 -3.88 -6.82
N TYR A 32 -20.91 -4.50 -6.09
CA TYR A 32 -22.32 -4.39 -6.39
C TYR A 32 -22.85 -2.94 -6.23
N ARG A 33 -22.49 -2.25 -5.16
CA ARG A 33 -22.99 -0.90 -4.84
C ARG A 33 -22.40 0.19 -5.74
N ILE A 34 -21.14 0.10 -6.09
CA ILE A 34 -20.45 1.11 -6.93
C ILE A 34 -20.71 0.84 -8.42
N GLY A 35 -20.97 -0.42 -8.78
CA GLY A 35 -21.13 -0.87 -10.15
C GLY A 35 -19.80 -1.11 -10.86
N LEU A 36 -19.76 -2.20 -11.62
CA LEU A 36 -18.55 -2.80 -12.23
C LEU A 36 -17.94 -1.84 -13.21
N PHE A 37 -17.87 -0.84 -13.53
CA PHE A 37 -17.22 0.01 -14.54
C PHE A 37 -18.01 1.25 -14.91
N ARG A 38 -17.84 2.29 -14.16
CA ARG A 38 -18.13 3.62 -14.68
C ARG A 38 -16.87 4.19 -15.35
N PHE A 39 -16.46 3.61 -16.47
CA PHE A 39 -15.35 4.08 -17.29
C PHE A 39 -15.46 5.56 -17.71
N HIS A 40 -16.64 6.11 -17.64
CA HIS A 40 -16.90 7.51 -17.88
C HIS A 40 -16.05 8.45 -17.01
N TYR A 41 -15.79 8.05 -15.77
CA TYR A 41 -14.98 8.86 -14.84
C TYR A 41 -13.48 8.83 -15.11
N PHE A 42 -12.97 7.95 -15.98
CA PHE A 42 -11.52 7.93 -16.29
C PHE A 42 -11.04 9.22 -16.94
N LYS A 43 -11.86 9.86 -17.78
CA LYS A 43 -11.52 11.16 -18.38
C LYS A 43 -11.46 12.26 -17.33
N GLU A 44 -12.44 12.26 -16.42
CA GLU A 44 -12.50 13.22 -15.31
C GLU A 44 -11.35 13.01 -14.32
N MET A 45 -10.99 11.77 -14.02
CA MET A 45 -9.84 11.44 -13.17
C MET A 45 -8.53 12.00 -13.72
N LYS A 46 -8.28 11.84 -15.04
CA LYS A 46 -7.12 12.44 -15.71
C LYS A 46 -7.10 13.96 -15.55
N TYR A 47 -8.23 14.61 -15.81
CA TYR A 47 -8.33 16.06 -15.70
C TYR A 47 -8.08 16.52 -14.26
N LEU A 48 -8.72 15.90 -13.28
CA LEU A 48 -8.57 16.23 -11.86
C LEU A 48 -7.14 16.00 -11.35
N LEU A 49 -6.44 14.96 -11.85
CA LEU A 49 -5.08 14.65 -11.42
C LEU A 49 -4.08 15.76 -11.80
N PHE A 50 -4.25 16.35 -12.97
CA PHE A 50 -3.36 17.39 -13.50
C PHE A 50 -3.91 18.82 -13.31
N GLU A 51 -5.07 18.96 -12.66
CA GLU A 51 -5.66 20.27 -12.37
C GLU A 51 -4.73 21.06 -11.44
N LYS A 52 -4.27 22.21 -11.92
CA LYS A 52 -3.51 23.16 -11.11
C LYS A 52 -4.48 23.97 -10.24
N ARG A 53 -4.92 23.40 -9.13
CA ARG A 53 -5.69 24.18 -8.16
C ARG A 53 -4.79 25.20 -7.47
N LYS A 54 -5.08 26.47 -7.71
CA LYS A 54 -4.51 27.63 -7.00
C LYS A 54 -5.09 27.75 -5.58
N ASN A 55 -5.05 26.72 -4.77
CA ASN A 55 -5.45 26.84 -3.37
C ASN A 55 -4.22 26.98 -2.49
N ASN A 56 -4.11 28.14 -1.83
CA ASN A 56 -2.97 28.54 -0.99
C ASN A 56 -2.77 27.71 0.29
N SER A 57 -3.59 26.69 0.54
CA SER A 57 -3.62 25.97 1.82
C SER A 57 -3.52 24.45 1.76
N GLY A 58 -3.18 23.86 0.63
CA GLY A 58 -3.15 22.41 0.47
C GLY A 58 -2.03 21.88 -0.43
N ILE A 59 -1.92 20.56 -0.52
CA ILE A 59 -1.10 19.85 -1.51
C ILE A 59 -1.88 19.71 -2.82
N THR A 60 -1.17 19.66 -3.95
CA THR A 60 -1.82 19.47 -5.26
C THR A 60 -2.41 18.06 -5.39
N PRO A 61 -3.40 17.84 -6.30
CA PRO A 61 -3.93 16.49 -6.56
C PRO A 61 -2.85 15.49 -6.95
N PHE A 62 -1.87 15.90 -7.77
CA PHE A 62 -0.74 15.05 -8.14
C PHE A 62 0.17 14.70 -6.95
N GLN A 63 0.45 15.64 -6.06
CA GLN A 63 1.18 15.37 -4.82
C GLN A 63 0.42 14.39 -3.91
N SER A 64 -0.89 14.57 -3.78
CA SER A 64 -1.74 13.64 -3.01
C SER A 64 -1.73 12.24 -3.61
N PHE A 65 -1.81 12.13 -4.93
CA PHE A 65 -1.69 10.87 -5.66
C PHE A 65 -0.33 10.21 -5.41
N SER A 66 0.77 10.95 -5.54
CA SER A 66 2.13 10.45 -5.33
C SER A 66 2.35 9.96 -3.90
N LEU A 67 1.85 10.69 -2.89
CA LEU A 67 1.88 10.25 -1.50
C LEU A 67 1.09 8.94 -1.29
N SER A 68 -0.10 8.85 -1.89
CA SER A 68 -0.93 7.64 -1.81
C SER A 68 -0.26 6.44 -2.49
N MET A 69 0.39 6.67 -3.64
CA MET A 69 1.15 5.62 -4.34
C MET A 69 2.38 5.21 -3.53
N GLY A 70 3.12 6.16 -2.94
CA GLY A 70 4.29 5.87 -2.10
C GLY A 70 3.97 4.98 -0.89
N ASN A 71 2.80 5.17 -0.28
CA ASN A 71 2.34 4.31 0.80
C ASN A 71 1.95 2.90 0.34
N ARG A 72 1.64 2.72 -0.93
CA ARG A 72 1.20 1.42 -1.51
C ARG A 72 2.33 0.69 -2.21
N ILE A 73 3.30 1.39 -2.77
CA ILE A 73 4.47 0.81 -3.43
C ILE A 73 5.61 0.77 -2.40
N GLY A 74 5.62 -0.26 -1.57
CA GLY A 74 6.64 -0.46 -0.56
C GLY A 74 7.54 -1.67 -0.86
N ILE A 75 8.66 -1.76 -0.16
CA ILE A 75 9.58 -2.90 -0.22
C ILE A 75 8.83 -4.22 0.03
N GLY A 76 7.85 -4.21 0.95
CA GLY A 76 7.02 -5.37 1.26
C GLY A 76 6.25 -5.92 0.05
N ASN A 77 5.83 -5.07 -0.89
CA ASN A 77 5.15 -5.53 -2.10
C ASN A 77 6.11 -6.25 -3.04
N ILE A 78 7.35 -5.77 -3.18
CA ILE A 78 8.36 -6.41 -4.04
C ILE A 78 8.77 -7.76 -3.44
N VAL A 79 9.15 -7.77 -2.17
CA VAL A 79 9.56 -8.98 -1.45
C VAL A 79 8.39 -9.95 -1.31
N GLY A 80 7.19 -9.47 -0.98
CA GLY A 80 6.00 -10.30 -0.81
C GLY A 80 5.56 -10.99 -2.11
N VAL A 81 5.60 -10.27 -3.24
CA VAL A 81 5.28 -10.89 -4.55
C VAL A 81 6.31 -11.95 -4.92
N SER A 82 7.61 -11.65 -4.73
CA SER A 82 8.68 -12.60 -5.01
C SER A 82 8.54 -13.86 -4.13
N LEU A 83 8.23 -13.69 -2.86
CA LEU A 83 8.00 -14.79 -1.93
C LEU A 83 6.76 -15.61 -2.30
N ALA A 84 5.66 -14.95 -2.64
CA ALA A 84 4.43 -15.62 -3.06
C ALA A 84 4.64 -16.48 -4.32
N ILE A 85 5.40 -15.97 -5.29
CA ILE A 85 5.74 -16.75 -6.50
C ILE A 85 6.69 -17.91 -6.19
N SER A 86 7.67 -17.70 -5.33
CA SER A 86 8.64 -18.75 -4.98
C SER A 86 8.01 -19.89 -4.19
N MET A 87 7.02 -19.60 -3.34
CA MET A 87 6.35 -20.60 -2.51
C MET A 87 5.11 -21.20 -3.18
N GLY A 88 4.31 -20.36 -3.85
CA GLY A 88 3.04 -20.74 -4.46
C GLY A 88 3.07 -20.97 -5.97
N GLY A 89 4.23 -20.78 -6.59
CA GLY A 89 4.37 -20.90 -8.05
C GLY A 89 3.73 -19.75 -8.82
N PRO A 90 3.72 -19.81 -10.16
CA PRO A 90 3.17 -18.77 -11.03
C PRO A 90 1.68 -18.48 -10.77
N GLY A 91 0.92 -19.49 -10.34
CA GLY A 91 -0.51 -19.38 -10.05
C GLY A 91 -0.86 -18.39 -8.94
N ALA A 92 0.08 -18.11 -8.03
CA ALA A 92 -0.09 -17.08 -7.01
C ALA A 92 -0.43 -15.72 -7.62
N LEU A 93 0.12 -15.38 -8.79
CA LEU A 93 -0.16 -14.12 -9.49
C LEU A 93 -1.62 -13.98 -9.87
N PHE A 94 -2.27 -15.06 -10.31
CA PHE A 94 -3.71 -15.03 -10.65
C PHE A 94 -4.55 -14.60 -9.44
N TRP A 95 -4.32 -15.21 -8.29
CA TRP A 95 -5.04 -14.88 -7.06
C TRP A 95 -4.71 -13.48 -6.57
N MET A 96 -3.45 -13.05 -6.68
CA MET A 96 -3.06 -11.68 -6.35
C MET A 96 -3.77 -10.65 -7.23
N TRP A 97 -3.91 -10.88 -8.53
CA TRP A 97 -4.66 -10.00 -9.43
C TRP A 97 -6.15 -9.95 -9.08
N LEU A 98 -6.74 -11.10 -8.79
CA LEU A 98 -8.15 -11.17 -8.39
C LEU A 98 -8.41 -10.37 -7.10
N PHE A 99 -7.59 -10.60 -6.07
CA PHE A 99 -7.70 -9.86 -4.82
C PHE A 99 -7.39 -8.37 -4.98
N ALA A 100 -6.42 -8.01 -5.80
CA ALA A 100 -6.11 -6.60 -6.09
C ALA A 100 -7.28 -5.92 -6.82
N PHE A 101 -7.92 -6.59 -7.77
CA PHE A 101 -9.10 -6.08 -8.46
C PHE A 101 -10.25 -5.81 -7.49
N LEU A 102 -10.57 -6.76 -6.63
CA LEU A 102 -11.60 -6.59 -5.60
C LEU A 102 -11.23 -5.48 -4.60
N GLY A 103 -9.95 -5.37 -4.25
CA GLY A 103 -9.41 -4.36 -3.35
C GLY A 103 -9.50 -2.93 -3.87
N MET A 104 -9.58 -2.72 -5.19
CA MET A 104 -9.78 -1.37 -5.75
C MET A 104 -11.08 -0.73 -5.28
N PHE A 105 -12.15 -1.49 -5.17
CA PHE A 105 -13.46 -0.99 -4.71
C PHE A 105 -13.44 -0.66 -3.22
N LEU A 106 -12.75 -1.46 -2.41
CA LEU A 106 -12.53 -1.15 -0.99
C LEU A 106 -11.73 0.13 -0.83
N ALA A 107 -10.62 0.25 -1.54
CA ALA A 107 -9.74 1.42 -1.48
C ALA A 107 -10.46 2.70 -1.94
N PHE A 108 -11.30 2.60 -2.97
CA PHE A 108 -12.13 3.71 -3.42
C PHE A 108 -13.13 4.13 -2.33
N SER A 109 -13.85 3.17 -1.75
CA SER A 109 -14.83 3.43 -0.68
C SER A 109 -14.17 4.05 0.54
N GLU A 110 -13.00 3.55 0.94
CA GLU A 110 -12.22 4.13 2.04
C GLU A 110 -11.80 5.57 1.75
N ALA A 111 -11.29 5.84 0.55
CA ALA A 111 -10.89 7.18 0.14
C ALA A 111 -12.08 8.16 0.14
N VAL A 112 -13.24 7.72 -0.33
CA VAL A 112 -14.48 8.54 -0.31
C VAL A 112 -14.91 8.83 1.14
N LEU A 113 -14.93 7.83 2.01
CA LEU A 113 -15.27 8.01 3.43
C LEU A 113 -14.28 8.94 4.13
N ALA A 114 -12.99 8.79 3.86
CA ALA A 114 -11.96 9.66 4.41
C ALA A 114 -12.13 11.13 3.99
N GLN A 115 -12.57 11.38 2.75
CA GLN A 115 -12.85 12.73 2.27
C GLN A 115 -14.16 13.29 2.80
N LEU A 116 -15.21 12.47 2.92
CA LEU A 116 -16.52 12.88 3.39
C LEU A 116 -16.50 13.31 4.87
N TYR A 117 -15.79 12.58 5.70
CA TYR A 117 -15.73 12.81 7.14
C TYR A 117 -14.46 13.55 7.61
N LYS A 118 -13.69 14.11 6.68
CA LYS A 118 -12.51 14.92 7.04
C LYS A 118 -12.91 16.15 7.83
N CYS A 119 -12.05 16.59 8.72
CA CYS A 119 -12.19 17.83 9.48
C CYS A 119 -10.99 18.74 9.29
N LYS A 120 -11.20 20.03 9.52
CA LYS A 120 -10.14 21.03 9.51
C LYS A 120 -9.79 21.39 10.95
N GLU A 121 -8.58 21.07 11.37
CA GLU A 121 -8.05 21.40 12.70
C GLU A 121 -6.75 22.18 12.56
N LYS A 122 -6.65 23.32 13.19
CA LYS A 122 -5.46 24.19 13.15
C LYS A 122 -4.95 24.47 11.73
N GLY A 123 -5.86 24.67 10.78
CA GLY A 123 -5.53 24.96 9.38
C GLY A 123 -5.16 23.72 8.52
N LEU A 124 -5.07 22.53 9.09
CA LEU A 124 -4.78 21.27 8.41
C LEU A 124 -6.04 20.40 8.29
N TYR A 125 -6.16 19.71 7.16
CA TYR A 125 -7.20 18.71 6.98
C TYR A 125 -6.77 17.37 7.58
N ARG A 126 -7.65 16.77 8.39
CA ARG A 126 -7.46 15.45 8.99
C ARG A 126 -8.66 14.57 8.64
N GLY A 127 -8.41 13.31 8.35
CA GLY A 127 -9.42 12.32 7.99
C GLY A 127 -8.90 10.91 8.15
N GLY A 128 -9.65 9.94 7.68
CA GLY A 128 -9.29 8.53 7.72
C GLY A 128 -10.20 7.71 8.63
N PRO A 129 -9.85 6.42 8.87
CA PRO A 129 -10.74 5.47 9.55
C PRO A 129 -11.23 5.94 10.92
N ALA A 130 -10.35 6.45 11.76
CA ALA A 130 -10.74 6.95 13.07
C ALA A 130 -11.84 8.04 12.99
N TYR A 131 -11.74 8.92 12.00
CA TYR A 131 -12.69 10.04 11.82
C TYR A 131 -14.04 9.57 11.28
N TYR A 132 -14.09 8.69 10.30
CA TYR A 132 -15.37 8.21 9.78
C TYR A 132 -16.05 7.21 10.74
N ILE A 133 -15.31 6.48 11.57
CA ILE A 133 -15.90 5.69 12.66
C ILE A 133 -16.51 6.62 13.72
N CYS A 134 -15.77 7.66 14.15
CA CYS A 134 -16.28 8.62 15.13
C CYS A 134 -17.51 9.36 14.65
N ARG A 135 -17.49 9.89 13.44
CA ARG A 135 -18.50 10.81 12.92
C ARG A 135 -19.57 10.14 12.06
N GLY A 136 -19.15 9.19 11.20
CA GLY A 136 -20.03 8.48 10.29
C GLY A 136 -20.82 7.39 11.00
N ALA A 137 -20.15 6.51 11.72
CA ALA A 137 -20.78 5.46 12.50
C ALA A 137 -21.27 5.94 13.88
N ARG A 138 -20.95 7.19 14.28
CA ARG A 138 -21.30 7.76 15.61
C ARG A 138 -20.76 6.95 16.79
N MET A 139 -19.59 6.33 16.63
CA MET A 139 -18.96 5.47 17.64
C MET A 139 -17.59 6.04 18.08
N PRO A 140 -17.57 7.14 18.86
CA PRO A 140 -16.33 7.85 19.20
C PRO A 140 -15.33 6.99 19.99
N LYS A 141 -15.79 6.13 20.88
CA LYS A 141 -14.93 5.22 21.65
C LYS A 141 -14.22 4.20 20.76
N VAL A 142 -14.94 3.65 19.77
CA VAL A 142 -14.37 2.69 18.81
C VAL A 142 -13.38 3.39 17.88
N GLY A 143 -13.67 4.60 17.43
CA GLY A 143 -12.75 5.38 16.61
C GLY A 143 -11.46 5.75 17.34
N ALA A 144 -11.56 6.10 18.63
CA ALA A 144 -10.38 6.36 19.46
C ALA A 144 -9.55 5.09 19.69
N LEU A 145 -10.19 3.97 20.02
CA LEU A 145 -9.54 2.67 20.17
C LEU A 145 -8.82 2.25 18.88
N TYR A 146 -9.49 2.39 17.73
CA TYR A 146 -8.89 2.15 16.43
C TYR A 146 -7.62 2.99 16.22
N ALA A 147 -7.66 4.29 16.53
CA ALA A 147 -6.51 5.18 16.38
C ALA A 147 -5.32 4.74 17.23
N VAL A 148 -5.55 4.36 18.49
CA VAL A 148 -4.50 3.89 19.40
C VAL A 148 -3.88 2.58 18.88
N ILE A 149 -4.71 1.60 18.52
CA ILE A 149 -4.24 0.32 17.98
C ILE A 149 -3.46 0.55 16.69
N PHE A 150 -3.98 1.36 15.77
CA PHE A 150 -3.33 1.65 14.50
C PHE A 150 -1.96 2.30 14.68
N ILE A 151 -1.85 3.28 15.58
CA ILE A 151 -0.56 3.94 15.89
C ILE A 151 0.43 2.91 16.47
N ALA A 152 0.01 2.09 17.42
CA ALA A 152 0.85 1.06 18.01
C ALA A 152 1.35 0.05 16.97
N LEU A 153 0.46 -0.48 16.13
CA LEU A 153 0.79 -1.41 15.05
C LEU A 153 1.74 -0.78 14.03
N PHE A 154 1.49 0.49 13.66
CA PHE A 154 2.31 1.18 12.68
C PHE A 154 3.73 1.44 13.20
N ILE A 155 3.87 1.87 14.45
CA ILE A 155 5.18 2.12 15.06
C ILE A 155 5.97 0.82 15.24
N VAL A 156 5.36 -0.23 15.76
CA VAL A 156 6.06 -1.46 16.15
C VAL A 156 6.23 -2.42 14.97
N ILE A 157 5.11 -2.81 14.35
CA ILE A 157 5.11 -3.90 13.37
C ILE A 157 5.55 -3.38 12.00
N PHE A 158 4.91 -2.33 11.50
CA PHE A 158 5.18 -1.84 10.16
C PHE A 158 6.63 -1.35 10.00
N ASN A 159 7.10 -0.52 10.93
CA ASN A 159 8.49 -0.06 10.91
C ASN A 159 9.49 -1.20 11.18
N GLY A 160 9.16 -2.14 12.07
CA GLY A 160 9.99 -3.29 12.37
C GLY A 160 10.24 -4.17 11.13
N VAL A 161 9.20 -4.48 10.35
CA VAL A 161 9.32 -5.26 9.11
C VAL A 161 10.19 -4.53 8.09
N HIS A 162 9.94 -3.24 7.85
CA HIS A 162 10.72 -2.44 6.90
C HIS A 162 12.18 -2.33 7.30
N THR A 163 12.45 -2.09 8.58
CA THR A 163 13.81 -2.02 9.12
C THR A 163 14.53 -3.36 8.95
N ASN A 164 13.87 -4.47 9.25
CA ASN A 164 14.47 -5.79 9.11
C ASN A 164 14.87 -6.11 7.66
N ILE A 165 14.00 -5.79 6.69
CA ILE A 165 14.31 -5.95 5.27
C ILE A 165 15.48 -5.07 4.86
N LEU A 166 15.52 -3.80 5.29
CA LEU A 166 16.63 -2.89 5.00
C LEU A 166 17.94 -3.39 5.60
N VAL A 167 17.91 -3.83 6.85
CA VAL A 167 19.08 -4.41 7.53
C VAL A 167 19.59 -5.62 6.76
N SER A 168 18.72 -6.54 6.37
CA SER A 168 19.10 -7.72 5.60
C SER A 168 19.75 -7.36 4.27
N LEU A 169 19.20 -6.41 3.53
CA LEU A 169 19.75 -5.95 2.25
C LEU A 169 21.14 -5.31 2.41
N VAL A 170 21.33 -4.50 3.46
CA VAL A 170 22.60 -3.84 3.71
C VAL A 170 23.66 -4.84 4.18
N HIS A 171 23.32 -5.79 5.05
CA HIS A 171 24.24 -6.82 5.52
C HIS A 171 24.70 -7.80 4.43
N THR A 172 23.87 -8.08 3.44
CA THR A 172 24.28 -8.93 2.30
C THR A 172 25.27 -8.24 1.36
N THR A 173 25.31 -6.90 1.38
CA THR A 173 26.13 -6.12 0.45
C THR A 173 27.41 -5.55 1.08
N TYR A 174 27.37 -5.25 2.37
CA TYR A 174 28.45 -4.53 3.08
C TYR A 174 28.88 -5.25 4.37
N SER A 175 30.10 -4.98 4.82
CA SER A 175 30.58 -5.44 6.14
C SER A 175 29.74 -4.88 7.27
N GLU A 176 29.72 -5.54 8.43
CA GLU A 176 28.93 -5.12 9.61
C GLU A 176 29.16 -3.65 10.02
N THR A 177 30.42 -3.22 10.03
CA THR A 177 30.78 -1.83 10.40
C THR A 177 30.24 -0.80 9.42
N THR A 178 30.27 -1.11 8.11
CA THR A 178 29.74 -0.23 7.05
C THR A 178 28.22 -0.22 7.08
N SER A 179 27.60 -1.39 7.30
CA SER A 179 26.17 -1.54 7.43
C SER A 179 25.59 -0.69 8.56
N SER A 180 26.22 -0.70 9.75
CA SER A 180 25.80 0.09 10.89
C SER A 180 25.86 1.60 10.62
N LYS A 181 26.89 2.07 9.92
CA LYS A 181 27.00 3.49 9.51
C LYS A 181 25.91 3.91 8.52
N ILE A 182 25.62 3.07 7.53
CA ILE A 182 24.57 3.33 6.54
C ILE A 182 23.19 3.38 7.21
N LEU A 183 22.89 2.41 8.08
CA LEU A 183 21.63 2.37 8.81
C LEU A 183 21.48 3.55 9.76
N GLY A 184 22.55 3.96 10.43
CA GLY A 184 22.59 5.16 11.27
C GLY A 184 22.31 6.43 10.46
N ALA A 185 22.93 6.59 9.29
CA ALA A 185 22.68 7.73 8.41
C ALA A 185 21.23 7.77 7.90
N ILE A 186 20.68 6.64 7.49
CA ILE A 186 19.27 6.52 7.06
C ILE A 186 18.34 6.91 8.22
N SER A 187 18.60 6.42 9.44
CA SER A 187 17.79 6.74 10.62
C SER A 187 17.78 8.25 10.94
N ILE A 188 18.92 8.91 10.80
CA ILE A 188 19.03 10.37 10.98
C ILE A 188 18.22 11.11 9.91
N ILE A 189 18.30 10.69 8.64
CA ILE A 189 17.54 11.30 7.54
C ILE A 189 16.04 11.16 7.80
N ILE A 190 15.58 9.99 8.24
CA ILE A 190 14.18 9.74 8.58
C ILE A 190 13.74 10.65 9.74
N LEU A 191 14.57 10.77 10.78
CA LEU A 191 14.27 11.62 11.94
C LEU A 191 14.13 13.10 11.53
N VAL A 192 15.02 13.61 10.70
CA VAL A 192 14.96 14.97 10.15
C VAL A 192 13.71 15.16 9.28
N ALA A 193 13.33 14.15 8.49
CA ALA A 193 12.12 14.19 7.67
C ALA A 193 10.84 14.23 8.52
N ILE A 194 10.79 13.54 9.66
CA ILE A 194 9.63 13.53 10.58
C ILE A 194 9.45 14.90 11.25
N VAL A 195 10.53 15.56 11.61
CA VAL A 195 10.51 16.91 12.25
C VAL A 195 10.16 18.00 11.24
N GLY A 196 10.30 17.73 9.95
CA GLY A 196 10.07 18.67 8.88
C GLY A 196 8.59 19.00 8.62
N ASN A 197 8.38 20.04 7.80
CA ASN A 197 7.04 20.47 7.40
C ASN A 197 6.39 19.45 6.46
N VAL A 198 5.11 19.11 6.69
CA VAL A 198 4.32 18.17 5.86
C VAL A 198 4.36 18.51 4.36
N ARG A 199 4.42 19.78 3.99
CA ARG A 199 4.53 20.21 2.58
C ARG A 199 5.87 19.83 1.97
N TRP A 200 6.96 19.99 2.71
CA TRP A 200 8.31 19.60 2.29
C TRP A 200 8.40 18.07 2.12
N LEU A 201 7.86 17.32 3.09
CA LEU A 201 7.77 15.86 3.01
C LEU A 201 6.95 15.41 1.80
N ALA A 202 5.81 16.06 1.54
CA ALA A 202 4.97 15.78 0.38
C ALA A 202 5.72 16.03 -0.94
N HIS A 203 6.50 17.10 -1.02
CA HIS A 203 7.29 17.41 -2.21
C HIS A 203 8.38 16.37 -2.48
N ILE A 204 9.17 16.04 -1.47
CA ILE A 204 10.23 15.03 -1.57
C ILE A 204 9.63 13.66 -1.93
N SER A 205 8.58 13.24 -1.25
CA SER A 205 7.89 11.99 -1.56
C SER A 205 7.39 11.96 -3.00
N THR A 206 6.87 13.09 -3.52
CA THR A 206 6.43 13.19 -4.92
C THR A 206 7.59 12.92 -5.89
N VAL A 207 8.75 13.53 -5.65
CA VAL A 207 9.92 13.34 -6.53
C VAL A 207 10.43 11.91 -6.44
N ILE A 208 10.68 11.40 -5.23
CA ILE A 208 11.24 10.05 -5.02
C ILE A 208 10.29 8.97 -5.56
N VAL A 209 9.01 9.03 -5.22
CA VAL A 209 8.04 8.02 -5.65
C VAL A 209 7.81 8.05 -7.14
N SER A 210 7.69 9.26 -7.74
CA SER A 210 7.49 9.36 -9.19
C SER A 210 8.72 8.88 -9.96
N SER A 211 9.94 9.20 -9.50
CA SER A 211 11.17 8.73 -10.15
C SER A 211 11.34 7.20 -9.99
N ALA A 212 11.10 6.66 -8.80
CA ALA A 212 11.15 5.23 -8.56
C ALA A 212 10.14 4.46 -9.42
N LEU A 213 8.91 4.96 -9.50
CA LEU A 213 7.87 4.38 -10.37
C LEU A 213 8.28 4.41 -11.85
N PHE A 214 8.84 5.54 -12.30
CA PHE A 214 9.32 5.66 -13.68
C PHE A 214 10.44 4.67 -13.98
N ILE A 215 11.45 4.57 -13.12
CA ILE A 215 12.56 3.63 -13.28
C ILE A 215 12.02 2.18 -13.30
N TYR A 216 11.11 1.85 -12.39
CA TYR A 216 10.51 0.51 -12.33
C TYR A 216 9.75 0.17 -13.62
N LEU A 217 8.95 1.11 -14.14
CA LEU A 217 8.24 0.92 -15.41
C LEU A 217 9.18 0.79 -16.60
N MET A 218 10.28 1.55 -16.63
CA MET A 218 11.30 1.42 -17.67
C MET A 218 11.98 0.05 -17.63
N ILE A 219 12.34 -0.44 -16.45
CA ILE A 219 12.91 -1.79 -16.29
C ILE A 219 11.89 -2.83 -16.76
N LEU A 220 10.63 -2.71 -16.35
CA LEU A 220 9.56 -3.62 -16.78
C LEU A 220 9.43 -3.64 -18.30
N LEU A 221 9.40 -2.48 -18.96
CA LEU A 221 9.30 -2.39 -20.42
C LEU A 221 10.50 -3.05 -21.12
N VAL A 222 11.70 -2.84 -20.59
CA VAL A 222 12.91 -3.48 -21.12
C VAL A 222 12.81 -5.02 -20.98
N VAL A 223 12.45 -5.52 -19.82
CA VAL A 223 12.29 -6.97 -19.58
C VAL A 223 11.22 -7.56 -20.50
N VAL A 224 10.08 -6.90 -20.62
CA VAL A 224 8.98 -7.33 -21.51
C VAL A 224 9.45 -7.34 -22.97
N PHE A 225 10.13 -6.29 -23.42
CA PHE A 225 10.62 -6.20 -24.79
C PHE A 225 11.60 -7.32 -25.18
N PHE A 226 12.52 -7.65 -24.29
CA PHE A 226 13.47 -8.74 -24.53
C PHE A 226 12.86 -10.16 -24.41
N ASN A 227 11.67 -10.26 -23.80
CA ASN A 227 11.01 -11.56 -23.55
C ASN A 227 9.62 -11.68 -24.18
N LEU A 228 9.33 -10.94 -25.24
CA LEU A 228 8.00 -10.93 -25.90
C LEU A 228 7.52 -12.33 -26.27
N GLN A 229 8.41 -13.19 -26.75
CA GLN A 229 8.09 -14.58 -27.15
C GLN A 229 7.71 -15.47 -25.95
N ALA A 230 8.20 -15.18 -24.76
CA ALA A 230 7.91 -15.94 -23.55
C ALA A 230 6.56 -15.54 -22.89
N ILE A 231 6.00 -14.39 -23.24
CA ILE A 231 4.78 -13.85 -22.60
C ILE A 231 3.58 -14.81 -22.71
N PRO A 232 3.25 -15.38 -23.89
CA PRO A 232 2.11 -16.29 -24.00
C PRO A 232 2.26 -17.53 -23.13
N ALA A 233 3.47 -18.11 -23.11
CA ALA A 233 3.78 -19.29 -22.29
C ALA A 233 3.71 -18.94 -20.79
N PHE A 234 4.22 -17.77 -20.41
CA PHE A 234 4.17 -17.29 -19.05
C PHE A 234 2.72 -17.06 -18.58
N LEU A 235 1.88 -16.40 -19.36
CA LEU A 235 0.46 -16.22 -19.05
C LEU A 235 -0.25 -17.57 -18.94
N GLY A 236 0.03 -18.49 -19.88
CA GLY A 236 -0.50 -19.86 -19.81
C GLY A 236 -0.10 -20.61 -18.53
N SER A 237 1.14 -20.44 -18.07
CA SER A 237 1.61 -21.03 -16.81
C SER A 237 0.91 -20.47 -15.58
N ILE A 238 0.57 -19.17 -15.56
CA ILE A 238 -0.18 -18.54 -14.48
C ILE A 238 -1.55 -19.19 -14.34
N PHE A 239 -2.31 -19.28 -15.44
CA PHE A 239 -3.64 -19.88 -15.40
C PHE A 239 -3.60 -21.37 -15.10
N LYS A 240 -2.67 -22.12 -15.69
CA LYS A 240 -2.54 -23.55 -15.45
C LYS A 240 -2.11 -23.90 -14.01
N SER A 241 -1.32 -23.02 -13.38
CA SER A 241 -0.84 -23.22 -12.01
C SER A 241 -1.81 -22.69 -10.95
N ALA A 242 -2.83 -21.90 -11.36
CA ALA A 242 -3.82 -21.33 -10.43
C ALA A 242 -4.91 -22.33 -10.04
N PHE A 243 -5.14 -23.33 -10.88
CA PHE A 243 -6.16 -24.37 -10.77
C PHE A 243 -5.54 -25.77 -10.98
#